data_a89f98ced555326bdadf52457e17ada5
#
_entry.id   a89f98ced555326bdadf52457e17ada5
#
_cell.length_a   1.000
_cell.length_b   1.000
_cell.length_c   1.000
_cell.angle_alpha   90.00
_cell.angle_beta   90.00
_cell.angle_gamma   90.00
#
_symmetry.space_group_name_H-M   'P 1'
#
loop_
_entity.id
_entity.type
_entity.pdbx_description
1 polymer ?
#
loop_
_entity_poly.entity_id
_entity_poly.type
_entity_poly.pdbx_seq_one_letter_code
_entity_poly.pdbx_strand_id
1 'polypeptide(L)'
;VSSHDLAQMRPRRFTANGPLKGRIRVPGDKSISHRSIMLGALAVGETRVTGLLEGEDVLSTAAAMRAMGATITRDDSGMWHVHGVGVGGLLQPQQALDMGNSGTSTRLLMGLVASHPITATFVGDASLSKRPMGRVIDPLSTMGAEFTASPGGRLPLTLRGLSPAVPIEYRLPVASAQVKSAVLLAGLNTPGVTTVIEPIPTRDHSERMLRGFGAELTVDVAADGARIIKVRGEAELKPQDIVVPGDPSSAAFFVVAALLVEGSDLVVENVGLNPTRAALFDVLRLMGGSIEELDRRDVGGEPVADLRVRHSLLTGIDVDPAVVPSMVDEFPILFVAAALAKGRTVTTGLEELRVKESDRISAMRAALELAGATVTETEDGLIIDGTGGDPLPGTAEGTSVVTHLDHRIAMSLAIAGIASKRGVEVDDTRPIATSFPVFESLLESARA
;
A
#
# COMPACT_ATOMS: atom_id res chain seq x y z
N VAL A 1 4.84 -3.93 -24.31
CA VAL A 1 4.21 -2.60 -24.37
C VAL A 1 3.80 -2.37 -25.81
N SER A 2 2.52 -2.13 -26.07
CA SER A 2 2.03 -1.88 -27.44
C SER A 2 2.51 -0.49 -27.93
N SER A 3 2.55 -0.29 -29.26
CA SER A 3 2.90 1.03 -29.81
C SER A 3 1.93 2.14 -29.36
N HIS A 4 0.70 1.78 -29.01
CA HIS A 4 -0.31 2.70 -28.47
C HIS A 4 0.00 3.10 -27.02
N ASP A 5 0.50 2.17 -26.20
CA ASP A 5 0.93 2.44 -24.82
C ASP A 5 2.15 3.37 -24.76
N LEU A 6 3.10 3.18 -25.67
CA LEU A 6 4.30 4.05 -25.78
C LEU A 6 3.94 5.50 -26.12
N ALA A 7 2.94 5.72 -26.97
CA ALA A 7 2.47 7.06 -27.34
C ALA A 7 1.78 7.83 -26.20
N GLN A 8 1.40 7.16 -25.12
CA GLN A 8 0.72 7.74 -23.95
C GLN A 8 1.63 7.90 -22.73
N MET A 9 2.83 7.35 -22.74
CA MET A 9 3.79 7.48 -21.63
C MET A 9 4.10 8.96 -21.34
N ARG A 10 4.33 9.27 -20.05
CA ARG A 10 4.66 10.63 -19.59
C ARG A 10 6.04 10.59 -18.93
N PRO A 11 7.11 10.62 -19.73
CA PRO A 11 8.46 10.69 -19.19
C PRO A 11 8.70 12.02 -18.48
N ARG A 12 9.44 11.97 -17.38
CA ARG A 12 9.82 13.17 -16.62
C ARG A 12 11.19 13.03 -16.00
N ARG A 13 11.99 14.08 -16.12
CA ARG A 13 13.26 14.22 -15.41
C ARG A 13 13.06 14.99 -14.11
N PHE A 14 13.49 14.38 -13.01
CA PHE A 14 13.52 15.00 -11.69
C PHE A 14 14.95 15.42 -11.38
N THR A 15 15.13 16.66 -10.95
CA THR A 15 16.44 17.25 -10.71
C THR A 15 16.52 17.91 -9.35
N ALA A 16 17.73 18.10 -8.86
CA ALA A 16 17.97 18.89 -7.65
C ALA A 16 17.46 20.32 -7.86
N ASN A 17 16.74 20.85 -6.88
CA ASN A 17 16.17 22.19 -6.89
C ASN A 17 16.05 22.75 -5.46
N GLY A 18 17.15 22.68 -4.68
CA GLY A 18 17.19 23.18 -3.32
C GLY A 18 16.60 22.26 -2.25
N PRO A 19 16.69 22.69 -0.98
CA PRO A 19 16.24 21.92 0.16
C PRO A 19 14.71 21.84 0.27
N LEU A 20 14.22 20.83 0.97
CA LEU A 20 12.82 20.71 1.35
C LEU A 20 12.60 21.41 2.69
N LYS A 21 11.58 22.26 2.76
CA LYS A 21 11.27 23.07 3.96
C LYS A 21 9.78 23.23 4.16
N GLY A 22 9.41 23.72 5.34
CA GLY A 22 8.03 24.05 5.68
C GLY A 22 7.25 22.87 6.23
N ARG A 23 5.95 22.89 6.01
CA ARG A 23 5.00 21.89 6.51
C ARG A 23 4.18 21.38 5.36
N ILE A 24 4.08 20.05 5.21
CA ILE A 24 3.28 19.42 4.17
C ILE A 24 2.35 18.37 4.77
N ARG A 25 1.29 18.07 4.05
CA ARG A 25 0.42 16.91 4.32
C ARG A 25 0.45 15.97 3.13
N VAL A 26 0.70 14.71 3.42
CA VAL A 26 0.59 13.64 2.42
C VAL A 26 -0.85 13.14 2.34
N PRO A 27 -1.24 12.48 1.23
CA PRO A 27 -2.55 11.87 1.11
C PRO A 27 -2.87 10.89 2.24
N GLY A 28 -4.16 10.64 2.45
CA GLY A 28 -4.65 9.69 3.43
C GLY A 28 -4.15 8.27 3.17
N ASP A 29 -4.05 7.49 4.24
CA ASP A 29 -3.60 6.09 4.20
C ASP A 29 -4.46 5.27 3.23
N LYS A 30 -3.81 4.64 2.24
CA LYS A 30 -4.47 3.85 1.20
C LYS A 30 -5.24 2.66 1.78
N SER A 31 -4.64 1.94 2.72
CA SER A 31 -5.22 0.76 3.34
C SER A 31 -6.45 1.09 4.17
N ILE A 32 -6.42 2.20 4.91
CA ILE A 32 -7.55 2.69 5.70
C ILE A 32 -8.63 3.24 4.76
N SER A 33 -8.26 3.94 3.69
CA SER A 33 -9.20 4.48 2.71
C SER A 33 -10.03 3.38 2.03
N HIS A 34 -9.39 2.32 1.54
CA HIS A 34 -10.10 1.17 0.96
C HIS A 34 -11.11 0.58 1.94
N ARG A 35 -10.68 0.37 3.19
CA ARG A 35 -11.52 -0.25 4.22
C ARG A 35 -12.65 0.67 4.67
N SER A 36 -12.44 1.96 4.71
CA SER A 36 -13.48 2.95 5.01
C SER A 36 -14.64 2.86 4.01
N ILE A 37 -14.33 2.71 2.73
CA ILE A 37 -15.33 2.50 1.68
C ILE A 37 -16.01 1.13 1.83
N MET A 38 -15.23 0.06 1.97
CA MET A 38 -15.77 -1.32 2.03
C MET A 38 -16.65 -1.52 3.27
N LEU A 39 -16.15 -1.16 4.44
CA LEU A 39 -16.90 -1.36 5.69
C LEU A 39 -18.07 -0.37 5.83
N GLY A 40 -17.90 0.87 5.36
CA GLY A 40 -19.01 1.81 5.25
C GLY A 40 -20.13 1.31 4.36
N ALA A 41 -19.79 0.65 3.25
CA ALA A 41 -20.77 0.04 2.33
C ALA A 41 -21.48 -1.19 2.93
N LEU A 42 -20.91 -1.82 3.95
CA LEU A 42 -21.51 -2.93 4.69
C LEU A 42 -22.19 -2.51 6.00
N ALA A 43 -22.04 -1.27 6.43
CA ALA A 43 -22.76 -0.74 7.58
C ALA A 43 -24.17 -0.28 7.18
N VAL A 44 -25.10 -0.35 8.11
CA VAL A 44 -26.45 0.19 7.91
C VAL A 44 -26.48 1.64 8.41
N GLY A 45 -26.60 2.58 7.48
CA GLY A 45 -26.56 4.01 7.75
C GLY A 45 -25.44 4.71 6.98
N GLU A 46 -25.11 5.93 7.40
CA GLU A 46 -24.12 6.78 6.73
C GLU A 46 -22.80 6.78 7.49
N THR A 47 -21.73 6.35 6.81
CA THR A 47 -20.34 6.55 7.23
C THR A 47 -19.80 7.79 6.54
N ARG A 48 -19.21 8.71 7.32
CA ARG A 48 -18.56 9.93 6.82
C ARG A 48 -17.05 9.77 6.91
N VAL A 49 -16.34 10.06 5.81
CA VAL A 49 -14.90 9.89 5.73
C VAL A 49 -14.24 11.19 5.31
N THR A 50 -13.35 11.70 6.16
CA THR A 50 -12.53 12.87 5.89
C THR A 50 -11.10 12.43 5.60
N GLY A 51 -10.43 13.06 4.63
CA GLY A 51 -9.04 12.74 4.29
C GLY A 51 -8.87 11.43 3.51
N LEU A 52 -9.94 10.90 2.90
CA LEU A 52 -9.85 9.72 2.05
C LEU A 52 -8.83 9.95 0.91
N LEU A 53 -7.99 8.95 0.65
CA LEU A 53 -7.14 8.97 -0.53
C LEU A 53 -7.98 8.91 -1.80
N GLU A 54 -7.88 9.93 -2.64
CA GLU A 54 -8.56 10.00 -3.94
C GLU A 54 -7.64 9.48 -5.08
N GLY A 55 -6.85 8.45 -4.80
CA GLY A 55 -6.08 7.73 -5.80
C GLY A 55 -6.93 6.74 -6.59
N GLU A 56 -6.50 6.40 -7.80
CA GLU A 56 -7.25 5.53 -8.71
C GLU A 56 -7.64 4.19 -8.07
N ASP A 57 -6.74 3.61 -7.26
CA ASP A 57 -7.00 2.35 -6.56
C ASP A 57 -8.23 2.44 -5.63
N VAL A 58 -8.34 3.51 -4.84
CA VAL A 58 -9.46 3.71 -3.90
C VAL A 58 -10.74 4.06 -4.66
N LEU A 59 -10.62 4.84 -5.72
CA LEU A 59 -11.75 5.17 -6.58
C LEU A 59 -12.33 3.93 -7.28
N SER A 60 -11.48 2.97 -7.68
CA SER A 60 -11.93 1.67 -8.19
C SER A 60 -12.71 0.87 -7.14
N THR A 61 -12.28 0.90 -5.88
CA THR A 61 -13.05 0.29 -4.77
C THR A 61 -14.40 0.96 -4.60
N ALA A 62 -14.48 2.29 -4.62
CA ALA A 62 -15.74 3.01 -4.51
C ALA A 62 -16.69 2.67 -5.68
N ALA A 63 -16.17 2.61 -6.90
CA ALA A 63 -16.95 2.22 -8.08
C ALA A 63 -17.50 0.78 -7.96
N ALA A 64 -16.68 -0.17 -7.49
CA ALA A 64 -17.12 -1.54 -7.28
C ALA A 64 -18.20 -1.66 -6.20
N MET A 65 -18.07 -0.93 -5.09
CA MET A 65 -19.09 -0.94 -4.03
C MET A 65 -20.40 -0.27 -4.49
N ARG A 66 -20.33 0.78 -5.30
CA ARG A 66 -21.52 1.35 -5.97
C ARG A 66 -22.20 0.34 -6.89
N ALA A 67 -21.41 -0.40 -7.68
CA ALA A 67 -21.94 -1.44 -8.56
C ALA A 67 -22.64 -2.58 -7.79
N MET A 68 -22.29 -2.78 -6.53
CA MET A 68 -22.89 -3.77 -5.64
C MET A 68 -23.94 -3.16 -4.66
N GLY A 69 -24.39 -1.94 -4.91
CA GLY A 69 -25.58 -1.36 -4.28
C GLY A 69 -25.34 -0.24 -3.28
N ALA A 70 -24.11 0.05 -2.86
CA ALA A 70 -23.85 1.18 -1.95
C ALA A 70 -24.02 2.52 -2.65
N THR A 71 -24.48 3.53 -1.89
CA THR A 71 -24.54 4.92 -2.35
C THR A 71 -23.33 5.67 -1.79
N ILE A 72 -22.42 6.09 -2.66
CA ILE A 72 -21.17 6.72 -2.28
C ILE A 72 -21.02 8.04 -3.01
N THR A 73 -20.97 9.13 -2.27
CA THR A 73 -20.85 10.50 -2.79
C THR A 73 -19.72 11.25 -2.10
N ARG A 74 -19.23 12.28 -2.76
CA ARG A 74 -18.27 13.24 -2.24
C ARG A 74 -18.88 14.62 -2.28
N ASP A 75 -18.84 15.35 -1.18
CA ASP A 75 -19.34 16.72 -1.14
C ASP A 75 -18.26 17.76 -1.51
N ASP A 76 -18.65 19.02 -1.59
CA ASP A 76 -17.76 20.12 -1.97
C ASP A 76 -16.67 20.40 -0.92
N SER A 77 -16.85 19.95 0.33
CA SER A 77 -15.81 20.04 1.37
C SER A 77 -14.70 18.96 1.23
N GLY A 78 -14.92 17.97 0.36
CA GLY A 78 -14.05 16.83 0.20
C GLY A 78 -14.36 15.66 1.15
N MET A 79 -15.46 15.74 1.90
CA MET A 79 -15.95 14.64 2.73
C MET A 79 -16.66 13.61 1.87
N TRP A 80 -16.38 12.35 2.13
CA TRP A 80 -17.03 11.20 1.49
C TRP A 80 -18.15 10.68 2.37
N HIS A 81 -19.30 10.43 1.76
CA HIS A 81 -20.52 9.90 2.38
C HIS A 81 -20.79 8.51 1.82
N VAL A 82 -20.78 7.50 2.67
CA VAL A 82 -20.99 6.10 2.29
C VAL A 82 -22.24 5.57 2.98
N HIS A 83 -23.31 5.38 2.21
CA HIS A 83 -24.54 4.75 2.67
C HIS A 83 -24.49 3.26 2.33
N GLY A 84 -24.44 2.43 3.36
CA GLY A 84 -24.23 1.01 3.20
C GLY A 84 -25.51 0.21 3.00
N VAL A 85 -25.34 -1.00 2.50
CA VAL A 85 -26.41 -1.97 2.24
C VAL A 85 -26.55 -3.02 3.34
N GLY A 86 -25.64 -3.02 4.32
CA GLY A 86 -25.55 -4.03 5.37
C GLY A 86 -24.74 -5.26 4.97
N VAL A 87 -24.25 -5.99 5.98
CA VAL A 87 -23.63 -7.30 5.79
C VAL A 87 -24.69 -8.27 5.26
N GLY A 88 -24.37 -8.97 4.17
CA GLY A 88 -25.33 -9.81 3.46
C GLY A 88 -26.18 -9.07 2.42
N GLY A 89 -26.07 -7.74 2.34
CA GLY A 89 -26.88 -6.89 1.46
C GLY A 89 -26.27 -6.54 0.10
N LEU A 90 -25.09 -7.05 -0.24
CA LEU A 90 -24.47 -6.77 -1.55
C LEU A 90 -25.33 -7.28 -2.70
N LEU A 91 -25.50 -6.44 -3.71
CA LEU A 91 -26.29 -6.74 -4.90
C LEU A 91 -25.42 -7.27 -6.03
N GLN A 92 -26.01 -8.05 -6.92
CA GLN A 92 -25.38 -8.56 -8.13
C GLN A 92 -24.91 -7.41 -9.03
N PRO A 93 -23.61 -7.27 -9.30
CA PRO A 93 -23.13 -6.26 -10.25
C PRO A 93 -23.57 -6.61 -11.68
N GLN A 94 -23.88 -5.58 -12.46
CA GLN A 94 -24.37 -5.74 -13.83
C GLN A 94 -23.23 -5.87 -14.85
N GLN A 95 -22.02 -5.44 -14.48
CA GLN A 95 -20.84 -5.45 -15.34
C GLN A 95 -19.64 -5.99 -14.56
N ALA A 96 -18.56 -6.30 -15.28
CA ALA A 96 -17.29 -6.63 -14.67
C ALA A 96 -16.80 -5.47 -13.80
N LEU A 97 -16.20 -5.81 -12.67
CA LEU A 97 -15.58 -4.85 -11.75
C LEU A 97 -14.15 -4.57 -12.23
N ASP A 98 -13.92 -3.35 -12.68
CA ASP A 98 -12.59 -2.93 -13.12
C ASP A 98 -11.78 -2.44 -11.91
N MET A 99 -10.74 -3.19 -11.59
CA MET A 99 -9.85 -2.91 -10.45
C MET A 99 -8.66 -2.03 -10.83
N GLY A 100 -8.53 -1.64 -12.08
CA GLY A 100 -7.38 -0.86 -12.56
C GLY A 100 -6.07 -1.59 -12.26
N ASN A 101 -5.19 -0.98 -11.47
CA ASN A 101 -3.94 -1.57 -10.99
C ASN A 101 -4.04 -2.12 -9.56
N SER A 102 -5.19 -2.04 -8.91
CA SER A 102 -5.35 -2.30 -7.48
C SER A 102 -5.43 -3.78 -7.10
N GLY A 103 -4.32 -4.37 -6.72
CA GLY A 103 -4.30 -5.70 -6.10
C GLY A 103 -5.00 -5.76 -4.74
N THR A 104 -5.01 -4.64 -4.00
CA THR A 104 -5.72 -4.53 -2.71
C THR A 104 -7.22 -4.62 -2.92
N SER A 105 -7.78 -3.77 -3.80
CA SER A 105 -9.22 -3.81 -4.12
C SER A 105 -9.65 -5.20 -4.55
N THR A 106 -8.92 -5.80 -5.49
CA THR A 106 -9.23 -7.13 -6.03
C THR A 106 -9.33 -8.17 -4.92
N ARG A 107 -8.28 -8.32 -4.11
CA ARG A 107 -8.21 -9.39 -3.10
C ARG A 107 -9.21 -9.20 -1.97
N LEU A 108 -9.40 -7.97 -1.49
CA LEU A 108 -10.35 -7.69 -0.42
C LEU A 108 -11.80 -7.84 -0.90
N LEU A 109 -12.13 -7.35 -2.09
CA LEU A 109 -13.46 -7.50 -2.67
C LEU A 109 -13.79 -8.95 -3.01
N MET A 110 -12.82 -9.76 -3.43
CA MET A 110 -13.00 -11.21 -3.55
C MET A 110 -13.45 -11.81 -2.21
N GLY A 111 -12.86 -11.38 -1.09
CA GLY A 111 -13.30 -11.78 0.24
C GLY A 111 -14.75 -11.41 0.54
N LEU A 112 -15.17 -10.18 0.25
CA LEU A 112 -16.55 -9.72 0.44
C LEU A 112 -17.54 -10.51 -0.44
N VAL A 113 -17.24 -10.69 -1.72
CA VAL A 113 -18.11 -11.38 -2.66
C VAL A 113 -18.24 -12.87 -2.31
N ALA A 114 -17.18 -13.50 -1.79
CA ALA A 114 -17.13 -14.94 -1.55
C ALA A 114 -18.23 -15.46 -0.61
N SER A 115 -18.73 -14.66 0.31
CA SER A 115 -19.78 -15.02 1.26
C SER A 115 -21.16 -14.40 0.95
N HIS A 116 -21.34 -13.84 -0.24
CA HIS A 116 -22.61 -13.32 -0.72
C HIS A 116 -23.13 -14.15 -1.92
N PRO A 117 -24.45 -14.28 -2.12
CA PRO A 117 -25.02 -15.07 -3.20
C PRO A 117 -25.02 -14.31 -4.53
N ILE A 118 -23.86 -13.81 -4.93
CA ILE A 118 -23.65 -13.01 -6.15
C ILE A 118 -22.48 -13.57 -6.95
N THR A 119 -22.42 -13.21 -8.23
CA THR A 119 -21.32 -13.54 -9.13
C THR A 119 -20.67 -12.25 -9.62
N ALA A 120 -19.37 -12.09 -9.43
CA ALA A 120 -18.62 -10.94 -9.89
C ALA A 120 -17.45 -11.37 -10.78
N THR A 121 -17.22 -10.62 -11.85
CA THR A 121 -16.04 -10.76 -12.69
C THR A 121 -15.11 -9.61 -12.44
N PHE A 122 -13.86 -9.92 -12.12
CA PHE A 122 -12.81 -8.95 -11.85
C PHE A 122 -11.90 -8.83 -13.07
N VAL A 123 -11.67 -7.60 -13.50
CA VAL A 123 -10.72 -7.24 -14.56
C VAL A 123 -9.75 -6.17 -14.06
N GLY A 124 -8.66 -5.97 -14.75
CA GLY A 124 -7.68 -4.96 -14.39
C GLY A 124 -6.70 -4.68 -15.53
N ASP A 125 -5.76 -3.79 -15.30
CA ASP A 125 -4.74 -3.44 -16.26
C ASP A 125 -3.74 -4.58 -16.56
N ALA A 126 -2.81 -4.34 -17.47
CA ALA A 126 -1.80 -5.33 -17.87
C ALA A 126 -0.88 -5.75 -16.71
N SER A 127 -0.61 -4.87 -15.75
CA SER A 127 0.19 -5.20 -14.57
C SER A 127 -0.59 -6.07 -13.59
N LEU A 128 -1.80 -5.67 -13.23
CA LEU A 128 -2.65 -6.41 -12.31
C LEU A 128 -3.01 -7.81 -12.88
N SER A 129 -3.25 -7.91 -14.17
CA SER A 129 -3.59 -9.16 -14.86
C SER A 129 -2.46 -10.20 -14.85
N LYS A 130 -1.23 -9.80 -14.55
CA LYS A 130 -0.10 -10.72 -14.38
C LYS A 130 0.05 -11.26 -12.97
N ARG A 131 -0.59 -10.61 -11.98
CA ARG A 131 -0.45 -10.98 -10.57
C ARG A 131 -1.31 -12.20 -10.22
N PRO A 132 -0.74 -13.19 -9.50
CA PRO A 132 -1.51 -14.37 -9.10
C PRO A 132 -2.49 -14.03 -7.97
N MET A 133 -3.69 -14.63 -8.03
CA MET A 133 -4.71 -14.52 -7.00
C MET A 133 -4.88 -15.84 -6.20
N GLY A 134 -4.07 -16.86 -6.49
CA GLY A 134 -4.17 -18.19 -5.88
C GLY A 134 -4.19 -18.18 -4.37
N ARG A 135 -3.34 -17.35 -3.74
CA ARG A 135 -3.28 -17.23 -2.26
C ARG A 135 -4.61 -16.82 -1.61
N VAL A 136 -5.48 -16.11 -2.35
CA VAL A 136 -6.83 -15.72 -1.89
C VAL A 136 -7.87 -16.73 -2.35
N ILE A 137 -7.72 -17.27 -3.57
CA ILE A 137 -8.62 -18.30 -4.11
C ILE A 137 -8.67 -19.52 -3.19
N ASP A 138 -7.53 -19.99 -2.70
CA ASP A 138 -7.44 -21.22 -1.90
C ASP A 138 -8.31 -21.18 -0.64
N PRO A 139 -8.17 -20.22 0.29
CA PRO A 139 -9.01 -20.17 1.47
C PRO A 139 -10.49 -19.88 1.14
N LEU A 140 -10.77 -19.00 0.18
CA LEU A 140 -12.15 -18.67 -0.17
C LEU A 140 -12.88 -19.84 -0.84
N SER A 141 -12.17 -20.68 -1.60
CA SER A 141 -12.73 -21.92 -2.16
C SER A 141 -13.09 -22.90 -1.05
N THR A 142 -12.29 -22.95 0.02
CA THR A 142 -12.60 -23.80 1.21
C THR A 142 -13.85 -23.28 1.93
N MET A 143 -14.14 -21.98 1.87
CA MET A 143 -15.39 -21.41 2.39
C MET A 143 -16.60 -21.65 1.48
N GLY A 144 -16.40 -22.22 0.31
CA GLY A 144 -17.45 -22.61 -0.64
C GLY A 144 -17.59 -21.73 -1.88
N ALA A 145 -16.77 -20.72 -2.05
CA ALA A 145 -16.77 -19.90 -3.26
C ALA A 145 -16.22 -20.69 -4.48
N GLU A 146 -16.78 -20.43 -5.66
CA GLU A 146 -16.36 -21.04 -6.91
C GLU A 146 -15.63 -20.02 -7.78
N PHE A 147 -14.53 -20.44 -8.39
CA PHE A 147 -13.67 -19.56 -9.19
C PHE A 147 -13.48 -20.08 -10.61
N THR A 148 -13.59 -19.18 -11.57
CA THR A 148 -13.13 -19.37 -12.96
C THR A 148 -12.11 -18.29 -13.25
N ALA A 149 -10.84 -18.66 -13.32
CA ALA A 149 -9.73 -17.72 -13.49
C ALA A 149 -8.95 -18.01 -14.78
N SER A 150 -8.23 -17.01 -15.26
CA SER A 150 -7.23 -17.19 -16.31
C SER A 150 -6.08 -18.08 -15.80
N PRO A 151 -5.31 -18.72 -16.71
CA PRO A 151 -4.21 -19.61 -16.32
C PRO A 151 -3.29 -19.00 -15.27
N GLY A 152 -2.97 -19.78 -14.23
CA GLY A 152 -2.17 -19.32 -13.08
C GLY A 152 -2.96 -18.53 -12.03
N GLY A 153 -4.30 -18.65 -12.02
CA GLY A 153 -5.14 -17.95 -11.05
C GLY A 153 -5.13 -16.42 -11.21
N ARG A 154 -5.16 -15.97 -12.45
CA ARG A 154 -5.02 -14.55 -12.82
C ARG A 154 -6.33 -13.96 -13.32
N LEU A 155 -6.35 -12.61 -13.45
CA LEU A 155 -7.44 -11.89 -14.09
C LEU A 155 -7.42 -12.09 -15.64
N PRO A 156 -8.57 -12.05 -16.32
CA PRO A 156 -9.93 -11.96 -15.77
C PRO A 156 -10.29 -13.18 -14.90
N LEU A 157 -11.00 -12.88 -13.80
CA LEU A 157 -11.42 -13.90 -12.84
C LEU A 157 -12.89 -13.70 -12.51
N THR A 158 -13.68 -14.77 -12.58
CA THR A 158 -15.08 -14.78 -12.15
C THR A 158 -15.20 -15.57 -10.86
N LEU A 159 -15.83 -14.96 -9.88
CA LEU A 159 -16.08 -15.51 -8.55
C LEU A 159 -17.60 -15.63 -8.35
N ARG A 160 -18.06 -16.82 -8.01
CA ARG A 160 -19.41 -17.07 -7.52
C ARG A 160 -19.35 -17.31 -6.01
N GLY A 161 -19.95 -16.41 -5.24
CA GLY A 161 -20.03 -16.52 -3.79
C GLY A 161 -21.05 -17.58 -3.35
N LEU A 162 -20.87 -18.07 -2.13
CA LEU A 162 -21.80 -18.97 -1.46
C LEU A 162 -22.38 -18.30 -0.22
N SER A 163 -23.72 -18.34 -0.07
CA SER A 163 -24.38 -17.89 1.15
C SER A 163 -25.48 -18.90 1.52
N PRO A 164 -25.43 -19.48 2.73
CA PRO A 164 -24.39 -19.29 3.74
C PRO A 164 -23.06 -19.95 3.35
N ALA A 165 -21.96 -19.24 3.58
CA ALA A 165 -20.61 -19.77 3.41
C ALA A 165 -20.20 -20.64 4.61
N VAL A 166 -19.11 -21.37 4.48
CA VAL A 166 -18.58 -22.27 5.51
C VAL A 166 -17.48 -21.56 6.31
N PRO A 167 -17.59 -21.44 7.64
CA PRO A 167 -16.52 -20.89 8.45
C PRO A 167 -15.30 -21.82 8.46
N ILE A 168 -14.10 -21.22 8.42
CA ILE A 168 -12.85 -21.97 8.39
C ILE A 168 -11.89 -21.48 9.47
N GLU A 169 -10.92 -22.32 9.79
CA GLU A 169 -9.68 -21.93 10.44
C GLU A 169 -8.57 -22.01 9.40
N TYR A 170 -7.92 -20.88 9.13
CA TYR A 170 -6.91 -20.77 8.08
C TYR A 170 -5.59 -20.26 8.63
N ARG A 171 -4.56 -21.11 8.55
CA ARG A 171 -3.19 -20.72 8.86
C ARG A 171 -2.53 -20.15 7.63
N LEU A 172 -2.06 -18.91 7.70
CA LEU A 172 -1.40 -18.25 6.58
C LEU A 172 -0.06 -18.95 6.25
N PRO A 173 0.11 -19.47 5.04
CA PRO A 173 1.38 -20.09 4.63
C PRO A 173 2.49 -19.07 4.42
N VAL A 174 2.12 -17.84 4.11
CA VAL A 174 3.02 -16.69 3.88
C VAL A 174 2.43 -15.46 4.55
N ALA A 175 3.29 -14.60 5.10
CA ALA A 175 2.86 -13.34 5.70
C ALA A 175 2.19 -12.43 4.67
N SER A 176 0.87 -12.28 4.76
CA SER A 176 0.08 -11.45 3.83
C SER A 176 -1.13 -10.84 4.52
N ALA A 177 -1.07 -9.53 4.74
CA ALA A 177 -2.21 -8.78 5.27
C ALA A 177 -3.44 -8.83 4.34
N GLN A 178 -3.23 -8.93 3.02
CA GLN A 178 -4.33 -8.98 2.05
C GLN A 178 -5.08 -10.31 2.12
N VAL A 179 -4.37 -11.43 2.23
CA VAL A 179 -5.01 -12.75 2.39
C VAL A 179 -5.76 -12.83 3.72
N LYS A 180 -5.12 -12.41 4.81
CA LYS A 180 -5.78 -12.29 6.12
C LYS A 180 -7.07 -11.47 6.01
N SER A 181 -6.98 -10.28 5.44
CA SER A 181 -8.13 -9.36 5.29
C SER A 181 -9.24 -9.98 4.45
N ALA A 182 -8.93 -10.63 3.33
CA ALA A 182 -9.91 -11.27 2.49
C ALA A 182 -10.71 -12.36 3.24
N VAL A 183 -10.03 -13.20 4.02
CA VAL A 183 -10.68 -14.25 4.82
C VAL A 183 -11.52 -13.66 5.95
N LEU A 184 -11.03 -12.63 6.65
CA LEU A 184 -11.81 -11.95 7.70
C LEU A 184 -13.05 -11.26 7.14
N LEU A 185 -12.93 -10.62 5.98
CA LEU A 185 -14.06 -9.95 5.31
C LEU A 185 -15.11 -10.97 4.82
N ALA A 186 -14.68 -12.12 4.30
CA ALA A 186 -15.59 -13.21 3.99
C ALA A 186 -16.27 -13.74 5.25
N GLY A 187 -15.57 -13.80 6.37
CA GLY A 187 -16.10 -14.21 7.67
C GLY A 187 -17.24 -13.34 8.19
N LEU A 188 -17.34 -12.07 7.79
CA LEU A 188 -18.41 -11.16 8.24
C LEU A 188 -19.82 -11.66 7.90
N ASN A 189 -19.99 -12.27 6.73
CA ASN A 189 -21.28 -12.80 6.28
C ASN A 189 -21.33 -14.34 6.32
N THR A 190 -20.47 -14.96 7.10
CA THR A 190 -20.38 -16.43 7.25
C THR A 190 -20.87 -16.82 8.63
N PRO A 191 -21.89 -17.70 8.78
CA PRO A 191 -22.36 -18.13 10.09
C PRO A 191 -21.23 -18.74 10.93
N GLY A 192 -21.22 -18.46 12.22
CA GLY A 192 -20.22 -18.98 13.17
C GLY A 192 -18.98 -18.09 13.27
N VAL A 193 -17.84 -18.70 13.53
CA VAL A 193 -16.56 -18.01 13.74
C VAL A 193 -15.56 -18.41 12.67
N THR A 194 -15.04 -17.43 11.94
CA THR A 194 -13.94 -17.62 11.00
C THR A 194 -12.64 -17.20 11.68
N THR A 195 -11.62 -18.06 11.61
CA THR A 195 -10.34 -17.88 12.30
C THR A 195 -9.20 -17.79 11.28
N VAL A 196 -8.33 -16.80 11.47
CA VAL A 196 -7.05 -16.69 10.76
C VAL A 196 -5.93 -16.84 11.76
N ILE A 197 -5.00 -17.75 11.50
CA ILE A 197 -3.76 -17.91 12.26
C ILE A 197 -2.64 -17.29 11.45
N GLU A 198 -2.00 -16.28 12.03
CA GLU A 198 -0.94 -15.49 11.42
C GLU A 198 0.38 -15.76 12.16
N PRO A 199 1.26 -16.65 11.60
CA PRO A 199 2.52 -16.98 12.25
C PRO A 199 3.47 -15.78 12.39
N ILE A 200 3.50 -14.92 11.36
CA ILE A 200 4.27 -13.69 11.32
C ILE A 200 3.28 -12.53 11.24
N PRO A 201 3.25 -11.64 12.26
CA PRO A 201 2.34 -10.50 12.28
C PRO A 201 2.46 -9.61 11.05
N THR A 202 1.34 -9.24 10.47
CA THR A 202 1.23 -8.28 9.37
C THR A 202 0.36 -7.08 9.78
N ARG A 203 0.14 -6.15 8.85
CA ARG A 203 -0.71 -4.95 9.06
C ARG A 203 -2.06 -5.31 9.64
N ASP A 204 -2.49 -4.57 10.67
CA ASP A 204 -3.68 -4.86 11.48
C ASP A 204 -4.85 -3.88 11.28
N HIS A 205 -4.85 -3.13 10.18
CA HIS A 205 -5.92 -2.17 9.87
C HIS A 205 -7.30 -2.85 9.82
N SER A 206 -7.40 -4.08 9.28
CA SER A 206 -8.68 -4.80 9.23
C SER A 206 -9.20 -5.10 10.61
N GLU A 207 -8.36 -5.57 11.51
CA GLU A 207 -8.74 -5.89 12.89
C GLU A 207 -9.20 -4.63 13.64
N ARG A 208 -8.45 -3.55 13.55
CA ARG A 208 -8.80 -2.26 14.18
C ARG A 208 -10.11 -1.70 13.64
N MET A 209 -10.26 -1.65 12.32
CA MET A 209 -11.43 -1.06 11.69
C MET A 209 -12.68 -1.93 11.85
N LEU A 210 -12.57 -3.26 11.77
CA LEU A 210 -13.69 -4.16 12.04
C LEU A 210 -14.24 -3.97 13.46
N ARG A 211 -13.36 -3.84 14.45
CA ARG A 211 -13.77 -3.51 15.83
C ARG A 211 -14.45 -2.12 15.90
N GLY A 212 -13.87 -1.12 15.24
CA GLY A 212 -14.43 0.22 15.19
C GLY A 212 -15.84 0.25 14.58
N PHE A 213 -16.11 -0.56 13.58
CA PHE A 213 -17.43 -0.73 12.97
C PHE A 213 -18.38 -1.65 13.79
N GLY A 214 -17.91 -2.20 14.92
CA GLY A 214 -18.74 -2.98 15.83
C GLY A 214 -18.77 -4.48 15.55
N ALA A 215 -17.89 -5.00 14.70
CA ALA A 215 -17.75 -6.45 14.54
C ALA A 215 -17.18 -7.08 15.82
N GLU A 216 -17.67 -8.26 16.15
CA GLU A 216 -17.13 -9.07 17.25
C GLU A 216 -15.85 -9.77 16.74
N LEU A 217 -14.71 -9.23 17.15
CA LEU A 217 -13.39 -9.71 16.72
C LEU A 217 -12.44 -9.79 17.91
N THR A 218 -11.75 -10.93 18.03
CA THR A 218 -10.71 -11.14 19.04
C THR A 218 -9.36 -11.42 18.39
N VAL A 219 -8.29 -11.03 19.06
CA VAL A 219 -6.91 -11.34 18.68
C VAL A 219 -6.22 -11.91 19.92
N ASP A 220 -5.85 -13.18 19.84
CA ASP A 220 -5.05 -13.87 20.84
C ASP A 220 -3.63 -14.11 20.31
N VAL A 221 -2.66 -14.26 21.21
CA VAL A 221 -1.28 -14.58 20.86
C VAL A 221 -0.97 -15.97 21.39
N ALA A 222 -0.60 -16.88 20.51
CA ALA A 222 -0.19 -18.23 20.87
C ALA A 222 1.22 -18.26 21.50
N ALA A 223 1.59 -19.37 22.11
CA ALA A 223 2.88 -19.54 22.77
C ALA A 223 4.08 -19.39 21.82
N ASP A 224 3.89 -19.68 20.54
CA ASP A 224 4.90 -19.51 19.46
C ASP A 224 4.93 -18.08 18.88
N GLY A 225 4.13 -17.15 19.44
CA GLY A 225 4.01 -15.77 18.97
C GLY A 225 3.03 -15.55 17.81
N ALA A 226 2.43 -16.61 17.27
CA ALA A 226 1.43 -16.51 16.23
C ALA A 226 0.19 -15.76 16.73
N ARG A 227 -0.39 -14.89 15.90
CA ARG A 227 -1.67 -14.25 16.19
C ARG A 227 -2.82 -15.13 15.74
N ILE A 228 -3.82 -15.29 16.59
CA ILE A 228 -5.05 -16.00 16.31
C ILE A 228 -6.18 -14.97 16.29
N ILE A 229 -6.67 -14.69 15.08
CA ILE A 229 -7.67 -13.65 14.83
C ILE A 229 -8.99 -14.35 14.53
N LYS A 230 -10.03 -14.05 15.31
CA LYS A 230 -11.36 -14.64 15.16
C LYS A 230 -12.38 -13.55 14.91
N VAL A 231 -13.20 -13.72 13.89
CA VAL A 231 -14.34 -12.86 13.60
C VAL A 231 -15.63 -13.69 13.65
N ARG A 232 -16.63 -13.17 14.38
CA ARG A 232 -17.98 -13.74 14.37
C ARG A 232 -18.72 -13.22 13.16
N GLY A 233 -19.32 -14.13 12.41
CA GLY A 233 -20.12 -13.82 11.25
C GLY A 233 -21.52 -13.33 11.56
N GLU A 234 -22.28 -13.04 10.50
CA GLU A 234 -23.60 -12.40 10.57
C GLU A 234 -23.52 -11.09 11.37
N ALA A 235 -22.43 -10.36 11.17
CA ALA A 235 -22.14 -9.12 11.87
C ALA A 235 -23.08 -8.00 11.44
N GLU A 236 -23.50 -7.17 12.38
CA GLU A 236 -24.18 -5.91 12.13
C GLU A 236 -23.16 -4.79 12.32
N LEU A 237 -22.68 -4.21 11.19
CA LEU A 237 -21.74 -3.11 11.25
C LEU A 237 -22.48 -1.78 11.43
N LYS A 238 -21.89 -0.90 12.24
CA LYS A 238 -22.40 0.44 12.55
C LYS A 238 -21.60 1.50 11.78
N PRO A 239 -22.29 2.53 11.24
CA PRO A 239 -21.61 3.61 10.54
C PRO A 239 -20.66 4.37 11.46
N GLN A 240 -19.61 4.95 10.88
CA GLN A 240 -18.56 5.65 11.60
C GLN A 240 -18.29 7.03 10.99
N ASP A 241 -17.75 7.93 11.82
CA ASP A 241 -17.07 9.13 11.36
C ASP A 241 -15.57 8.83 11.37
N ILE A 242 -14.95 8.81 10.20
CA ILE A 242 -13.55 8.41 10.03
C ILE A 242 -12.73 9.60 9.57
N VAL A 243 -11.63 9.88 10.27
CA VAL A 243 -10.57 10.76 9.81
C VAL A 243 -9.40 9.87 9.40
N VAL A 244 -9.07 9.85 8.11
CA VAL A 244 -7.97 9.03 7.60
C VAL A 244 -6.64 9.72 7.89
N PRO A 245 -5.71 9.11 8.62
CA PRO A 245 -4.38 9.68 8.84
C PRO A 245 -3.56 9.67 7.54
N GLY A 246 -2.52 10.50 7.49
CA GLY A 246 -1.58 10.53 6.38
C GLY A 246 -0.87 9.18 6.20
N ASP A 247 -0.73 8.75 4.96
CA ASP A 247 -0.14 7.46 4.61
C ASP A 247 1.37 7.45 4.92
N PRO A 248 1.86 6.55 5.79
CA PRO A 248 3.30 6.44 6.06
C PRO A 248 4.12 6.05 4.83
N SER A 249 3.56 5.30 3.89
CA SER A 249 4.23 4.98 2.62
C SER A 249 4.40 6.21 1.73
N SER A 250 3.41 7.11 1.71
CA SER A 250 3.50 8.38 0.99
C SER A 250 4.46 9.34 1.70
N ALA A 251 4.40 9.42 3.03
CA ALA A 251 5.33 10.21 3.83
C ALA A 251 6.78 9.77 3.65
N ALA A 252 7.03 8.48 3.46
CA ALA A 252 8.35 7.89 3.30
C ALA A 252 9.18 8.58 2.21
N PHE A 253 8.59 8.93 1.08
CA PHE A 253 9.29 9.61 -0.02
C PHE A 253 9.81 10.98 0.40
N PHE A 254 8.99 11.76 1.10
CA PHE A 254 9.36 13.10 1.60
C PHE A 254 10.32 13.04 2.78
N VAL A 255 10.17 12.05 3.66
CA VAL A 255 11.12 11.80 4.75
C VAL A 255 12.50 11.49 4.20
N VAL A 256 12.61 10.56 3.26
CA VAL A 256 13.90 10.23 2.63
C VAL A 256 14.45 11.42 1.86
N ALA A 257 13.62 12.14 1.10
CA ALA A 257 14.05 13.35 0.39
C ALA A 257 14.68 14.38 1.35
N ALA A 258 14.03 14.66 2.47
CA ALA A 258 14.53 15.62 3.46
C ALA A 258 15.82 15.13 4.16
N LEU A 259 15.97 13.81 4.37
CA LEU A 259 17.21 13.25 4.91
C LEU A 259 18.38 13.40 3.91
N LEU A 260 18.13 13.25 2.62
CA LEU A 260 19.18 13.22 1.58
C LEU A 260 19.59 14.60 1.06
N VAL A 261 18.67 15.56 1.02
CA VAL A 261 18.94 16.90 0.42
C VAL A 261 19.44 17.87 1.50
N GLU A 262 20.67 18.34 1.31
CA GLU A 262 21.33 19.26 2.25
C GLU A 262 20.50 20.53 2.50
N GLY A 263 20.44 20.96 3.75
CA GLY A 263 19.70 22.15 4.18
C GLY A 263 18.21 21.93 4.40
N SER A 264 17.71 20.70 4.22
CA SER A 264 16.29 20.38 4.47
C SER A 264 15.93 20.40 5.95
N ASP A 265 14.75 20.94 6.24
CA ASP A 265 14.04 20.91 7.53
C ASP A 265 12.55 20.93 7.24
N LEU A 266 11.95 19.75 7.14
CA LEU A 266 10.58 19.52 6.68
C LEU A 266 9.74 18.91 7.80
N VAL A 267 8.51 19.39 7.96
CA VAL A 267 7.51 18.73 8.80
C VAL A 267 6.46 18.07 7.91
N VAL A 268 6.33 16.75 8.03
CA VAL A 268 5.23 16.00 7.41
C VAL A 268 4.16 15.80 8.47
N GLU A 269 3.01 16.43 8.28
CA GLU A 269 1.95 16.46 9.28
C GLU A 269 1.06 15.23 9.23
N ASN A 270 0.54 14.86 10.42
CA ASN A 270 -0.52 13.87 10.59
C ASN A 270 -0.19 12.49 9.99
N VAL A 271 1.04 12.02 10.16
CA VAL A 271 1.50 10.74 9.61
C VAL A 271 1.03 9.58 10.50
N GLY A 272 0.42 8.57 9.90
CA GLY A 272 0.09 7.32 10.59
C GLY A 272 1.35 6.58 11.03
N LEU A 273 1.38 6.19 12.31
CA LEU A 273 2.51 5.50 12.93
C LEU A 273 2.10 4.13 13.48
N ASN A 274 1.18 3.46 12.81
CA ASN A 274 0.82 2.09 13.17
C ASN A 274 2.10 1.22 13.23
N PRO A 275 2.38 0.52 14.35
CA PRO A 275 3.59 -0.27 14.51
C PRO A 275 3.77 -1.34 13.43
N THR A 276 2.69 -1.80 12.81
CA THR A 276 2.74 -2.79 11.71
C THR A 276 3.03 -2.15 10.34
N ARG A 277 3.24 -0.83 10.29
CA ARG A 277 3.42 -0.05 9.05
C ARG A 277 4.61 0.90 9.05
N ALA A 278 5.09 1.32 10.21
CA ALA A 278 5.98 2.45 10.36
C ALA A 278 7.46 2.09 10.58
N ALA A 279 7.85 0.84 10.36
CA ALA A 279 9.20 0.36 10.63
C ALA A 279 10.28 1.10 9.83
N LEU A 280 9.98 1.64 8.64
CA LEU A 280 10.94 2.42 7.86
C LEU A 280 11.54 3.59 8.67
N PHE A 281 10.72 4.31 9.43
CA PHE A 281 11.21 5.47 10.19
C PHE A 281 12.21 5.06 11.25
N ASP A 282 12.02 3.91 11.90
CA ASP A 282 12.96 3.35 12.86
C ASP A 282 14.24 2.87 12.18
N VAL A 283 14.13 2.21 11.03
CA VAL A 283 15.29 1.80 10.22
C VAL A 283 16.11 3.01 9.78
N LEU A 284 15.47 4.09 9.33
CA LEU A 284 16.17 5.32 8.95
C LEU A 284 16.85 6.00 10.16
N ARG A 285 16.25 5.94 11.36
CA ARG A 285 16.87 6.42 12.60
C ARG A 285 18.10 5.57 12.95
N LEU A 286 18.04 4.25 12.80
CA LEU A 286 19.20 3.36 12.98
C LEU A 286 20.33 3.68 12.00
N MET A 287 20.00 4.14 10.80
CA MET A 287 20.97 4.64 9.82
C MET A 287 21.52 6.05 10.16
N GLY A 288 21.04 6.68 11.21
CA GLY A 288 21.46 8.03 11.66
C GLY A 288 20.55 9.16 11.20
N GLY A 289 19.38 8.86 10.65
CA GLY A 289 18.41 9.85 10.20
C GLY A 289 17.78 10.66 11.34
N SER A 290 17.75 11.99 11.20
CA SER A 290 17.08 12.90 12.13
C SER A 290 15.59 12.98 11.83
N ILE A 291 14.80 12.15 12.52
CA ILE A 291 13.33 12.07 12.41
C ILE A 291 12.76 12.22 13.82
N GLU A 292 12.13 13.35 14.09
CA GLU A 292 11.53 13.69 15.37
C GLU A 292 10.00 13.60 15.29
N GLU A 293 9.37 12.94 16.24
CA GLU A 293 7.91 12.88 16.37
C GLU A 293 7.43 14.07 17.20
N LEU A 294 6.55 14.87 16.61
CA LEU A 294 5.90 16.00 17.27
C LEU A 294 4.42 15.69 17.44
N ASP A 295 3.81 16.15 18.54
CA ASP A 295 2.38 16.05 18.78
C ASP A 295 1.80 14.64 18.54
N ARG A 296 2.39 13.66 19.22
CA ARG A 296 1.91 12.25 19.13
C ARG A 296 0.53 12.14 19.76
N ARG A 297 -0.41 11.56 19.01
CA ARG A 297 -1.82 11.47 19.35
C ARG A 297 -2.44 10.18 18.80
N ASP A 298 -3.68 9.92 19.17
CA ASP A 298 -4.48 8.83 18.59
C ASP A 298 -5.59 9.43 17.71
N VAL A 299 -5.79 8.87 16.52
CA VAL A 299 -6.84 9.26 15.59
C VAL A 299 -7.57 8.01 15.14
N GLY A 300 -8.78 7.78 15.67
CA GLY A 300 -9.61 6.63 15.30
C GLY A 300 -8.97 5.26 15.62
N GLY A 301 -8.19 5.16 16.71
CA GLY A 301 -7.48 3.94 17.10
C GLY A 301 -6.14 3.73 16.39
N GLU A 302 -5.69 4.70 15.60
CA GLU A 302 -4.38 4.69 14.94
C GLU A 302 -3.45 5.73 15.59
N PRO A 303 -2.22 5.35 15.98
CA PRO A 303 -1.24 6.32 16.45
C PRO A 303 -0.78 7.22 15.31
N VAL A 304 -0.69 8.52 15.57
CA VAL A 304 -0.36 9.55 14.59
C VAL A 304 0.60 10.56 15.19
N ALA A 305 1.51 11.10 14.40
CA ALA A 305 2.35 12.26 14.78
C ALA A 305 2.69 13.11 13.57
N ASP A 306 3.16 14.31 13.83
CA ASP A 306 3.87 15.10 12.84
C ASP A 306 5.35 14.69 12.87
N LEU A 307 5.96 14.46 11.71
CA LEU A 307 7.36 14.07 11.60
C LEU A 307 8.20 15.26 11.14
N ARG A 308 9.10 15.75 12.00
CA ARG A 308 10.12 16.72 11.61
C ARG A 308 11.38 16.00 11.17
N VAL A 309 11.79 16.26 9.94
CA VAL A 309 12.93 15.59 9.31
C VAL A 309 13.96 16.61 8.87
N ARG A 310 15.22 16.38 9.25
CA ARG A 310 16.34 17.23 8.86
C ARG A 310 17.38 16.42 8.10
N HIS A 311 18.06 17.08 7.19
CA HIS A 311 19.19 16.48 6.46
C HIS A 311 20.14 15.75 7.41
N SER A 312 20.53 14.54 7.02
CA SER A 312 21.40 13.66 7.79
C SER A 312 22.31 12.85 6.86
N LEU A 313 23.56 12.70 7.24
CA LEU A 313 24.43 11.72 6.60
C LEU A 313 24.09 10.33 7.15
N LEU A 314 23.46 9.50 6.32
CA LEU A 314 23.08 8.16 6.70
C LEU A 314 24.28 7.20 6.64
N THR A 315 24.25 6.17 7.47
CA THR A 315 25.21 5.06 7.48
C THR A 315 24.50 3.76 7.11
N GLY A 316 25.12 2.98 6.23
CA GLY A 316 24.60 1.67 5.81
C GLY A 316 24.52 0.70 6.99
N ILE A 317 23.55 -0.19 6.95
CA ILE A 317 23.28 -1.21 7.96
C ILE A 317 22.89 -2.53 7.31
N ASP A 318 23.01 -3.61 8.06
CA ASP A 318 22.32 -4.86 7.75
C ASP A 318 20.88 -4.75 8.30
N VAL A 319 19.91 -4.73 7.41
CA VAL A 319 18.49 -4.59 7.79
C VAL A 319 17.98 -5.90 8.36
N ASP A 320 17.47 -5.88 9.58
CA ASP A 320 16.87 -7.05 10.20
C ASP A 320 15.64 -7.52 9.39
N PRO A 321 15.63 -8.75 8.84
CA PRO A 321 14.50 -9.26 8.08
C PRO A 321 13.20 -9.33 8.87
N ALA A 322 13.23 -9.28 10.20
CA ALA A 322 12.03 -9.25 11.04
C ALA A 322 11.18 -7.99 10.82
N VAL A 323 11.75 -6.89 10.32
CA VAL A 323 11.01 -5.65 10.03
C VAL A 323 10.28 -5.67 8.69
N VAL A 324 10.61 -6.63 7.81
CA VAL A 324 10.10 -6.67 6.43
C VAL A 324 8.57 -6.57 6.36
N PRO A 325 7.77 -7.33 7.12
CA PRO A 325 6.31 -7.23 7.04
C PRO A 325 5.76 -5.84 7.38
N SER A 326 6.47 -5.08 8.22
CA SER A 326 6.06 -3.74 8.67
C SER A 326 6.53 -2.60 7.78
N MET A 327 7.30 -2.89 6.71
CA MET A 327 7.78 -1.89 5.76
C MET A 327 8.04 -2.44 4.35
N VAL A 328 7.41 -3.55 3.98
CA VAL A 328 7.69 -4.23 2.71
C VAL A 328 7.57 -3.29 1.49
N ASP A 329 6.59 -2.42 1.49
CA ASP A 329 6.35 -1.49 0.38
C ASP A 329 7.28 -0.27 0.38
N GLU A 330 8.03 -0.03 1.46
CA GLU A 330 8.97 1.09 1.61
C GLU A 330 10.41 0.72 1.23
N PHE A 331 10.71 -0.56 0.91
CA PHE A 331 12.06 -0.94 0.47
C PHE A 331 12.55 -0.19 -0.77
N PRO A 332 11.73 0.09 -1.81
CA PRO A 332 12.20 0.89 -2.94
C PRO A 332 12.80 2.23 -2.53
N ILE A 333 12.14 2.97 -1.63
CA ILE A 333 12.68 4.25 -1.17
C ILE A 333 13.84 4.09 -0.17
N LEU A 334 13.85 3.02 0.61
CA LEU A 334 15.00 2.68 1.45
C LEU A 334 16.25 2.41 0.60
N PHE A 335 16.12 1.74 -0.54
CA PHE A 335 17.24 1.50 -1.47
C PHE A 335 17.83 2.81 -2.00
N VAL A 336 17.01 3.84 -2.22
CA VAL A 336 17.49 5.18 -2.57
C VAL A 336 18.28 5.80 -1.42
N ALA A 337 17.78 5.72 -0.19
CA ALA A 337 18.48 6.20 0.99
C ALA A 337 19.84 5.47 1.17
N ALA A 338 19.85 4.15 0.99
CA ALA A 338 21.07 3.33 1.06
C ALA A 338 22.09 3.70 -0.01
N ALA A 339 21.65 4.06 -1.21
CA ALA A 339 22.53 4.46 -2.31
C ALA A 339 23.37 5.72 -2.01
N LEU A 340 22.90 6.59 -1.13
CA LEU A 340 23.63 7.79 -0.70
C LEU A 340 24.25 7.67 0.70
N ALA A 341 24.01 6.57 1.42
CA ALA A 341 24.56 6.34 2.75
C ALA A 341 26.09 6.13 2.72
N LYS A 342 26.73 6.27 3.87
CA LYS A 342 28.13 5.89 4.07
C LYS A 342 28.19 4.39 4.32
N GLY A 343 28.97 3.66 3.48
CA GLY A 343 29.19 2.24 3.64
C GLY A 343 28.10 1.38 2.97
N ARG A 344 27.99 0.15 3.41
CA ARG A 344 27.17 -0.89 2.78
C ARG A 344 25.87 -1.09 3.54
N THR A 345 24.77 -1.25 2.79
CA THR A 345 23.48 -1.70 3.29
C THR A 345 23.15 -3.06 2.70
N VAL A 346 22.73 -4.01 3.53
CA VAL A 346 22.32 -5.35 3.13
C VAL A 346 20.86 -5.56 3.49
N THR A 347 20.09 -6.05 2.53
CA THR A 347 18.68 -6.42 2.74
C THR A 347 18.46 -7.87 2.33
N THR A 348 17.65 -8.60 3.08
CA THR A 348 17.28 -10.00 2.87
C THR A 348 15.82 -10.25 3.21
N GLY A 349 15.25 -11.38 2.77
CA GLY A 349 13.87 -11.75 3.09
C GLY A 349 12.82 -10.97 2.32
N LEU A 350 13.16 -10.45 1.14
CA LEU A 350 12.30 -9.55 0.34
C LEU A 350 11.62 -10.25 -0.84
N GLU A 351 11.45 -11.56 -0.82
CA GLU A 351 10.88 -12.34 -1.93
C GLU A 351 9.49 -11.85 -2.32
N GLU A 352 8.73 -11.32 -1.35
CA GLU A 352 7.39 -10.76 -1.59
C GLU A 352 7.42 -9.55 -2.54
N LEU A 353 8.54 -8.83 -2.64
CA LEU A 353 8.69 -7.71 -3.57
C LEU A 353 8.73 -8.14 -5.04
N ARG A 354 9.09 -9.42 -5.31
CA ARG A 354 9.14 -9.93 -6.68
C ARG A 354 7.78 -10.14 -7.32
N VAL A 355 6.72 -10.21 -6.52
CA VAL A 355 5.35 -10.48 -6.96
C VAL A 355 4.39 -9.31 -6.71
N LYS A 356 4.93 -8.11 -6.53
CA LYS A 356 4.16 -6.86 -6.41
C LYS A 356 3.71 -6.34 -7.79
N GLU A 357 3.52 -5.05 -7.94
CA GLU A 357 3.19 -4.38 -9.21
C GLU A 357 4.23 -4.67 -10.30
N SER A 358 5.47 -4.81 -9.89
CA SER A 358 6.62 -5.28 -10.67
C SER A 358 7.48 -6.19 -9.81
N ASP A 359 8.51 -6.83 -10.38
CA ASP A 359 9.63 -7.35 -9.59
C ASP A 359 10.45 -6.15 -9.10
N ARG A 360 10.10 -5.66 -7.89
CA ARG A 360 10.69 -4.45 -7.32
C ARG A 360 12.17 -4.59 -6.99
N ILE A 361 12.67 -5.81 -6.75
CA ILE A 361 14.09 -6.06 -6.51
C ILE A 361 14.87 -5.81 -7.79
N SER A 362 14.54 -6.50 -8.87
CA SER A 362 15.23 -6.36 -10.16
C SER A 362 15.02 -4.97 -10.78
N ALA A 363 13.81 -4.40 -10.67
CA ALA A 363 13.51 -3.07 -11.18
C ALA A 363 14.34 -1.99 -10.48
N MET A 364 14.41 -2.02 -9.15
CA MET A 364 15.20 -1.04 -8.39
C MET A 364 16.70 -1.21 -8.62
N ARG A 365 17.21 -2.46 -8.69
CA ARG A 365 18.61 -2.68 -9.06
C ARG A 365 18.95 -2.02 -10.39
N ALA A 366 18.19 -2.33 -11.44
CA ALA A 366 18.45 -1.79 -12.78
C ALA A 366 18.35 -0.25 -12.81
N ALA A 367 17.34 0.30 -12.16
CA ALA A 367 17.11 1.75 -12.13
C ALA A 367 18.20 2.50 -11.34
N LEU A 368 18.62 1.97 -10.19
CA LEU A 368 19.68 2.58 -9.37
C LEU A 368 21.05 2.49 -10.05
N GLU A 369 21.37 1.37 -10.69
CA GLU A 369 22.60 1.24 -11.50
C GLU A 369 22.62 2.28 -12.62
N LEU A 370 21.51 2.47 -13.32
CA LEU A 370 21.39 3.46 -14.38
C LEU A 370 21.55 4.89 -13.84
N ALA A 371 21.12 5.15 -12.61
CA ALA A 371 21.33 6.43 -11.91
C ALA A 371 22.75 6.58 -11.33
N GLY A 372 23.62 5.55 -11.44
CA GLY A 372 25.01 5.57 -11.05
C GLY A 372 25.29 5.03 -9.64
N ALA A 373 24.35 4.29 -9.04
CA ALA A 373 24.57 3.59 -7.77
C ALA A 373 25.32 2.25 -7.98
N THR A 374 25.95 1.75 -6.92
CA THR A 374 26.59 0.44 -6.88
C THR A 374 25.69 -0.55 -6.15
N VAL A 375 25.07 -1.46 -6.90
CA VAL A 375 24.05 -2.37 -6.40
C VAL A 375 24.35 -3.80 -6.83
N THR A 376 24.20 -4.75 -5.92
CA THR A 376 24.25 -6.18 -6.22
C THR A 376 22.92 -6.82 -5.85
N GLU A 377 22.28 -7.47 -6.81
CA GLU A 377 21.05 -8.22 -6.59
C GLU A 377 21.37 -9.61 -6.02
N THR A 378 20.59 -10.01 -5.01
CA THR A 378 20.55 -11.37 -4.47
C THR A 378 19.20 -12.01 -4.78
N GLU A 379 19.02 -13.27 -4.41
CA GLU A 379 17.74 -13.97 -4.62
C GLU A 379 16.58 -13.26 -3.90
N ASP A 380 16.85 -12.74 -2.70
CA ASP A 380 15.85 -12.20 -1.75
C ASP A 380 16.11 -10.77 -1.31
N GLY A 381 16.95 -9.99 -2.01
CA GLY A 381 17.24 -8.62 -1.62
C GLY A 381 18.25 -7.89 -2.49
N LEU A 382 18.76 -6.79 -1.96
CA LEU A 382 19.83 -6.00 -2.56
C LEU A 382 20.94 -5.74 -1.55
N ILE A 383 22.17 -5.69 -2.06
CA ILE A 383 23.34 -5.16 -1.37
C ILE A 383 23.71 -3.85 -2.07
N ILE A 384 23.79 -2.76 -1.32
CA ILE A 384 24.02 -1.43 -1.86
C ILE A 384 25.23 -0.81 -1.18
N ASP A 385 26.24 -0.46 -1.97
CA ASP A 385 27.39 0.31 -1.52
C ASP A 385 27.11 1.80 -1.77
N GLY A 386 26.91 2.56 -0.70
CA GLY A 386 26.51 3.94 -0.78
C GLY A 386 27.63 4.89 -1.13
N THR A 387 27.27 6.09 -1.59
CA THR A 387 28.22 7.12 -2.04
C THR A 387 28.91 7.89 -0.91
N GLY A 388 28.51 7.67 0.34
CA GLY A 388 29.03 8.44 1.48
C GLY A 388 28.43 9.85 1.63
N GLY A 389 27.25 10.06 1.07
CA GLY A 389 26.54 11.34 1.07
C GLY A 389 26.73 12.17 -0.21
N ASP A 390 27.62 11.75 -1.10
CA ASP A 390 27.77 12.40 -2.40
C ASP A 390 26.51 12.18 -3.27
N PRO A 391 26.03 13.20 -3.99
CA PRO A 391 24.94 13.02 -4.92
C PRO A 391 25.23 11.96 -5.98
N LEU A 392 24.23 11.13 -6.31
CA LEU A 392 24.33 10.19 -7.42
C LEU A 392 24.67 10.90 -8.74
N PRO A 393 25.35 10.25 -9.68
CA PRO A 393 25.57 10.83 -11.01
C PRO A 393 24.28 11.25 -11.71
N GLY A 394 23.21 10.46 -11.58
CA GLY A 394 21.96 10.62 -12.34
C GLY A 394 22.03 9.95 -13.71
N THR A 395 20.90 9.91 -14.42
CA THR A 395 20.82 9.31 -15.76
C THR A 395 21.40 10.24 -16.84
N ALA A 396 21.99 9.64 -17.89
CA ALA A 396 22.42 10.40 -19.06
C ALA A 396 21.22 11.08 -19.74
N GLU A 397 21.48 12.11 -20.54
CA GLU A 397 20.44 12.77 -21.34
C GLU A 397 19.83 11.76 -22.34
N GLY A 398 18.51 11.77 -22.46
CA GLY A 398 17.77 10.81 -23.30
C GLY A 398 17.72 9.39 -22.78
N THR A 399 18.19 9.15 -21.54
CA THR A 399 18.11 7.83 -20.88
C THR A 399 17.12 7.88 -19.72
N SER A 400 16.08 7.05 -19.80
CA SER A 400 15.05 6.93 -18.76
C SER A 400 15.16 5.61 -18.02
N VAL A 401 14.90 5.62 -16.71
CA VAL A 401 14.68 4.40 -15.95
C VAL A 401 13.29 3.84 -16.27
N VAL A 402 13.20 2.51 -16.32
CA VAL A 402 11.93 1.81 -16.60
C VAL A 402 11.17 1.60 -15.31
N THR A 403 9.96 2.14 -15.23
CA THR A 403 9.12 2.07 -14.02
C THR A 403 8.23 0.83 -13.96
N HIS A 404 8.05 0.12 -15.06
CA HIS A 404 7.21 -1.09 -15.15
C HIS A 404 5.76 -0.88 -14.69
N LEU A 405 5.20 0.31 -14.89
CA LEU A 405 3.88 0.72 -14.38
C LEU A 405 3.78 0.65 -12.84
N ASP A 406 4.91 0.73 -12.15
CA ASP A 406 4.97 0.69 -10.69
C ASP A 406 5.18 2.10 -10.11
N HIS A 407 4.16 2.60 -9.43
CA HIS A 407 4.17 3.93 -8.83
C HIS A 407 5.29 4.12 -7.80
N ARG A 408 5.69 3.08 -7.07
CA ARG A 408 6.74 3.16 -6.05
C ARG A 408 8.12 3.26 -6.68
N ILE A 409 8.34 2.57 -7.80
CA ILE A 409 9.57 2.72 -8.59
C ILE A 409 9.65 4.16 -9.11
N ALA A 410 8.58 4.66 -9.73
CA ALA A 410 8.54 6.02 -10.26
C ALA A 410 8.85 7.08 -9.19
N MET A 411 8.17 7.04 -8.05
CA MET A 411 8.38 8.00 -6.96
C MET A 411 9.77 7.85 -6.31
N SER A 412 10.26 6.64 -6.12
CA SER A 412 11.60 6.41 -5.55
C SER A 412 12.69 6.99 -6.44
N LEU A 413 12.58 6.80 -7.74
CA LEU A 413 13.55 7.34 -8.70
C LEU A 413 13.39 8.86 -8.90
N ALA A 414 12.19 9.42 -8.69
CA ALA A 414 12.01 10.86 -8.59
C ALA A 414 12.83 11.45 -7.42
N ILE A 415 12.79 10.80 -6.24
CA ILE A 415 13.60 11.21 -5.08
C ILE A 415 15.10 11.00 -5.34
N ALA A 416 15.51 9.89 -5.97
CA ALA A 416 16.89 9.72 -6.40
C ALA A 416 17.35 10.85 -7.34
N GLY A 417 16.46 11.33 -8.22
CA GLY A 417 16.72 12.43 -9.15
C GLY A 417 17.02 13.74 -8.44
N ILE A 418 16.24 14.09 -7.41
CA ILE A 418 16.50 15.32 -6.63
C ILE A 418 17.76 15.25 -5.77
N ALA A 419 18.28 14.07 -5.50
CA ALA A 419 19.52 13.81 -4.79
C ALA A 419 20.67 13.42 -5.74
N SER A 420 20.60 13.82 -7.00
CA SER A 420 21.60 13.51 -8.02
C SER A 420 22.13 14.76 -8.74
N LYS A 421 23.28 14.62 -9.40
CA LYS A 421 23.95 15.75 -10.10
C LYS A 421 23.21 16.15 -11.38
N ARG A 422 22.77 15.18 -12.18
CA ARG A 422 22.15 15.40 -13.51
C ARG A 422 20.65 15.18 -13.55
N GLY A 423 20.07 14.77 -12.41
CA GLY A 423 18.71 14.29 -12.37
C GLY A 423 18.56 12.85 -12.81
N VAL A 424 17.36 12.31 -12.59
CA VAL A 424 16.93 11.00 -13.07
C VAL A 424 15.67 11.18 -13.89
N GLU A 425 15.66 10.64 -15.10
CA GLU A 425 14.47 10.58 -15.93
C GLU A 425 13.76 9.26 -15.73
N VAL A 426 12.48 9.32 -15.38
CA VAL A 426 11.58 8.16 -15.35
C VAL A 426 10.81 8.11 -16.67
N ASP A 427 10.56 6.90 -17.17
CA ASP A 427 9.87 6.67 -18.44
C ASP A 427 8.38 7.03 -18.40
N ASP A 428 7.75 6.88 -17.24
CA ASP A 428 6.32 7.11 -17.09
C ASP A 428 5.93 7.51 -15.66
N THR A 429 5.32 8.69 -15.51
CA THR A 429 4.80 9.19 -14.22
C THR A 429 3.32 8.86 -13.99
N ARG A 430 2.59 8.38 -15.00
CA ARG A 430 1.14 8.07 -14.87
C ARG A 430 0.82 7.10 -13.71
N PRO A 431 1.63 6.06 -13.43
CA PRO A 431 1.34 5.14 -12.34
C PRO A 431 1.29 5.81 -10.95
N ILE A 432 1.91 6.99 -10.78
CA ILE A 432 1.90 7.72 -9.51
C ILE A 432 0.47 8.05 -9.06
N ALA A 433 -0.44 8.34 -10.00
CA ALA A 433 -1.83 8.67 -9.71
C ALA A 433 -2.62 7.53 -9.02
N THR A 434 -2.14 6.30 -9.09
CA THR A 434 -2.80 5.15 -8.44
C THR A 434 -2.84 5.27 -6.91
N SER A 435 -1.83 5.94 -6.32
CA SER A 435 -1.71 6.08 -4.87
C SER A 435 -1.33 7.47 -4.38
N PHE A 436 -0.81 8.33 -5.24
CA PHE A 436 -0.33 9.66 -4.82
C PHE A 436 -0.52 10.71 -5.93
N PRO A 437 -1.76 11.04 -6.30
CA PRO A 437 -2.05 11.91 -7.46
C PRO A 437 -1.43 13.31 -7.37
N VAL A 438 -1.17 13.82 -6.16
CA VAL A 438 -0.58 15.15 -5.92
C VAL A 438 0.93 15.11 -5.65
N PHE A 439 1.62 13.99 -5.89
CA PHE A 439 3.03 13.81 -5.56
C PHE A 439 3.93 14.91 -6.14
N GLU A 440 3.81 15.17 -7.44
CA GLU A 440 4.68 16.13 -8.13
C GLU A 440 4.46 17.56 -7.66
N SER A 441 3.20 17.98 -7.53
CA SER A 441 2.87 19.32 -7.02
C SER A 441 3.28 19.52 -5.57
N LEU A 442 3.15 18.49 -4.74
CA LEU A 442 3.57 18.53 -3.35
C LEU A 442 5.10 18.59 -3.24
N LEU A 443 5.82 17.85 -4.08
CA LEU A 443 7.28 17.89 -4.15
C LEU A 443 7.79 19.27 -4.55
N GLU A 444 7.14 19.93 -5.51
CA GLU A 444 7.46 21.30 -5.90
C GLU A 444 7.17 22.30 -4.78
N SER A 445 6.02 22.19 -4.13
CA SER A 445 5.66 23.10 -3.01
C SER A 445 6.57 22.98 -1.79
N ALA A 446 7.12 21.79 -1.54
CA ALA A 446 8.05 21.55 -0.43
C ALA A 446 9.45 22.15 -0.65
N ARG A 447 9.76 22.61 -1.85
CA ARG A 447 11.03 23.22 -2.23
C ARG A 447 10.99 24.75 -2.29
N ALA A 448 9.84 25.35 -2.00
CA ALA A 448 9.62 26.80 -2.10
C ALA A 448 10.12 27.56 -0.85
#